data_e2d6419d94f750f282e92327283362bc
#
_entry.id   e2d6419d94f750f282e92327283362bc
#
_cell.length_a   1.000
_cell.length_b   1.000
_cell.length_c   1.000
_cell.angle_alpha   90.00
_cell.angle_beta   90.00
_cell.angle_gamma   90.00
#
_symmetry.space_group_name_H-M   'P 1'
#
loop_
_entity.id
_entity.type
_entity.pdbx_description
1 polymer ?
#
loop_
_entity_poly.entity_id
_entity_poly.type
_entity_poly.pdbx_seq_one_letter_code
_entity_poly.pdbx_strand_id
1 'polypeptide(L)'
;CGVLFPSEDEPGVDLILPGMHLLTERIDDIEALVLTHAHEDHIGAVPYLLRERPDIPVYGSKLTLALVRAKLAQHNIRGVKMHEVHGRDVRQVGEFEIEFLAVTHSIPDAFAVAVRTVAGLVLHTGDFKIDQLPLDGRTTDLRGFARLGEEGVDLFLIDSTNAERPGFTESETVIRPALERVFDHAEGKVVVATFASHIHRVQQVVDEAVRHGRKVAFAGRSMVRNMTIAIELGYLNVPGDTLVALDRVDTLPDDEI
;
A
#
# COMPACT_ATOMS: atom_id res chain seq x y z
N CYS A 1 3.95 6.66 -10.16
CA CYS A 1 5.34 7.02 -9.79
C CYS A 1 6.01 5.85 -9.04
N GLY A 2 5.87 4.66 -9.61
CA GLY A 2 6.33 3.40 -9.04
C GLY A 2 7.64 2.91 -9.66
N VAL A 3 8.07 1.73 -9.22
CA VAL A 3 9.23 1.01 -9.74
C VAL A 3 8.84 -0.41 -10.12
N LEU A 4 9.63 -1.03 -10.99
CA LEU A 4 9.62 -2.46 -11.18
C LEU A 4 10.84 -3.08 -10.49
N PHE A 5 10.71 -4.33 -10.09
CA PHE A 5 11.82 -5.12 -9.61
C PHE A 5 12.41 -5.91 -10.77
N PRO A 6 13.74 -5.99 -10.87
CA PRO A 6 14.38 -6.73 -11.93
C PRO A 6 14.10 -8.23 -11.84
N SER A 7 14.12 -8.90 -13.00
CA SER A 7 14.08 -10.34 -13.11
C SER A 7 15.46 -10.96 -12.89
N GLU A 8 15.53 -12.30 -12.85
CA GLU A 8 16.79 -13.03 -12.74
C GLU A 8 17.73 -12.77 -13.93
N ASP A 9 17.18 -12.34 -15.07
CA ASP A 9 17.94 -12.03 -16.29
C ASP A 9 18.62 -10.63 -16.26
N GLU A 10 18.45 -9.87 -15.16
CA GLU A 10 18.98 -8.52 -15.00
C GLU A 10 19.96 -8.39 -13.80
N PRO A 11 21.07 -9.17 -13.79
CA PRO A 11 21.98 -9.19 -12.65
C PRO A 11 22.65 -7.82 -12.43
N GLY A 12 22.66 -7.39 -11.15
CA GLY A 12 23.26 -6.11 -10.76
C GLY A 12 22.33 -4.91 -10.90
N VAL A 13 21.08 -5.13 -11.29
CA VAL A 13 20.01 -4.10 -11.27
C VAL A 13 19.21 -4.24 -9.98
N ASP A 14 19.12 -3.16 -9.21
CA ASP A 14 18.35 -3.16 -7.95
C ASP A 14 16.88 -2.72 -8.17
N LEU A 15 16.67 -1.76 -9.08
CA LEU A 15 15.35 -1.18 -9.39
C LEU A 15 15.28 -0.77 -10.86
N ILE A 16 14.11 -0.90 -11.44
CA ILE A 16 13.78 -0.37 -12.77
C ILE A 16 12.85 0.82 -12.60
N LEU A 17 13.34 1.99 -13.00
CA LEU A 17 12.56 3.23 -12.96
C LEU A 17 11.76 3.40 -14.24
N PRO A 18 10.58 4.04 -14.19
CA PRO A 18 9.88 4.45 -15.39
C PRO A 18 10.68 5.49 -16.17
N GLY A 19 10.45 5.57 -17.47
CA GLY A 19 11.07 6.62 -18.31
C GLY A 19 10.56 8.00 -17.90
N MET A 20 11.36 8.74 -17.14
CA MET A 20 10.98 10.05 -16.59
C MET A 20 11.12 11.21 -17.57
N HIS A 21 11.69 10.99 -18.77
CA HIS A 21 12.03 12.07 -19.72
C HIS A 21 10.83 12.99 -20.05
N LEU A 22 9.64 12.42 -20.30
CA LEU A 22 8.44 13.23 -20.57
C LEU A 22 8.01 14.09 -19.37
N LEU A 23 8.22 13.58 -18.15
CA LEU A 23 7.92 14.35 -16.93
C LEU A 23 8.97 15.44 -16.72
N THR A 24 10.25 15.16 -16.96
CA THR A 24 11.33 16.14 -16.78
C THR A 24 11.29 17.27 -17.83
N GLU A 25 10.87 16.97 -19.07
CA GLU A 25 10.64 18.01 -20.10
C GLU A 25 9.49 18.97 -19.75
N ARG A 26 8.53 18.53 -18.94
CA ARG A 26 7.34 19.29 -18.53
C ARG A 26 7.21 19.38 -17.01
N ILE A 27 8.32 19.36 -16.30
CA ILE A 27 8.31 19.27 -14.83
C ILE A 27 7.62 20.48 -14.18
N ASP A 28 7.69 21.65 -14.84
CA ASP A 28 7.05 22.87 -14.36
C ASP A 28 5.52 22.88 -14.54
N ASP A 29 4.99 21.99 -15.38
CA ASP A 29 3.55 21.83 -15.59
C ASP A 29 2.90 20.89 -14.56
N ILE A 30 3.70 20.23 -13.70
CA ILE A 30 3.18 19.30 -12.73
C ILE A 30 2.58 20.07 -11.53
N GLU A 31 1.27 20.01 -11.38
CA GLU A 31 0.52 20.65 -10.31
C GLU A 31 0.56 19.87 -8.99
N ALA A 32 0.55 18.54 -9.05
CA ALA A 32 0.62 17.67 -7.89
C ALA A 32 1.02 16.23 -8.23
N LEU A 33 1.43 15.49 -7.21
CA LEU A 33 1.55 14.04 -7.23
C LEU A 33 0.40 13.45 -6.38
N VAL A 34 -0.45 12.65 -7.02
CA VAL A 34 -1.57 11.96 -6.36
C VAL A 34 -1.27 10.47 -6.27
N LEU A 35 -1.30 9.93 -5.07
CA LEU A 35 -0.95 8.55 -4.79
C LEU A 35 -2.18 7.74 -4.40
N THR A 36 -2.40 6.64 -5.09
CA THR A 36 -3.52 5.72 -4.83
C THR A 36 -3.29 4.89 -3.57
N HIS A 37 -2.10 4.35 -3.40
CA HIS A 37 -1.71 3.52 -2.25
C HIS A 37 -0.18 3.37 -2.17
N ALA A 38 0.32 2.67 -1.15
CA ALA A 38 1.73 2.68 -0.77
C ALA A 38 2.54 1.44 -1.18
N HIS A 39 2.14 0.70 -2.21
CA HIS A 39 2.99 -0.34 -2.78
C HIS A 39 4.18 0.27 -3.56
N GLU A 40 5.30 -0.44 -3.63
CA GLU A 40 6.53 0.04 -4.23
C GLU A 40 6.39 0.33 -5.73
N ASP A 41 5.62 -0.45 -6.44
CA ASP A 41 5.29 -0.26 -7.85
C ASP A 41 4.38 0.96 -8.10
N HIS A 42 3.92 1.65 -7.02
CA HIS A 42 3.18 2.90 -7.08
C HIS A 42 3.94 4.09 -6.48
N ILE A 43 4.78 3.87 -5.45
CA ILE A 43 5.49 4.95 -4.76
C ILE A 43 7.02 4.87 -4.85
N GLY A 44 7.58 3.81 -5.43
CA GLY A 44 9.01 3.57 -5.41
C GLY A 44 9.83 4.63 -6.11
N ALA A 45 9.31 5.26 -7.17
CA ALA A 45 9.97 6.31 -7.92
C ALA A 45 9.70 7.73 -7.39
N VAL A 46 8.85 7.90 -6.38
CA VAL A 46 8.54 9.23 -5.78
C VAL A 46 9.80 10.01 -5.36
N PRO A 47 10.83 9.42 -4.72
CA PRO A 47 12.04 10.15 -4.38
C PRO A 47 12.81 10.68 -5.59
N TYR A 48 12.75 9.98 -6.71
CA TYR A 48 13.46 10.40 -7.92
C TYR A 48 12.79 11.61 -8.57
N LEU A 49 11.45 11.63 -8.63
CA LEU A 49 10.70 12.80 -9.08
C LEU A 49 10.91 14.01 -8.15
N LEU A 50 10.75 13.81 -6.84
CA LEU A 50 10.82 14.89 -5.86
C LEU A 50 12.26 15.36 -5.56
N ARG A 51 13.28 14.66 -6.04
CA ARG A 51 14.66 15.17 -6.06
C ARG A 51 14.82 16.27 -7.08
N GLU A 52 14.18 16.14 -8.24
CA GLU A 52 14.20 17.14 -9.31
C GLU A 52 13.34 18.36 -8.94
N ARG A 53 12.17 18.13 -8.33
CA ARG A 53 11.24 19.18 -7.97
C ARG A 53 10.54 18.92 -6.63
N PRO A 54 11.18 19.30 -5.51
CA PRO A 54 10.70 18.97 -4.15
C PRO A 54 9.47 19.78 -3.70
N ASP A 55 9.10 20.82 -4.42
CA ASP A 55 7.95 21.67 -4.13
C ASP A 55 6.61 21.12 -4.66
N ILE A 56 6.61 20.06 -5.50
CA ILE A 56 5.40 19.39 -5.93
C ILE A 56 4.63 18.87 -4.70
N PRO A 57 3.37 19.32 -4.50
CA PRO A 57 2.56 18.82 -3.40
C PRO A 57 2.15 17.36 -3.63
N VAL A 58 2.15 16.56 -2.57
CA VAL A 58 1.80 15.14 -2.61
C VAL A 58 0.49 14.91 -1.88
N TYR A 59 -0.46 14.27 -2.53
CA TYR A 59 -1.75 13.87 -1.97
C TYR A 59 -1.81 12.35 -1.81
N GLY A 60 -2.30 11.88 -0.68
CA GLY A 60 -2.44 10.44 -0.42
C GLY A 60 -3.08 10.17 0.94
N SER A 61 -3.37 8.91 1.22
CA SER A 61 -3.85 8.48 2.52
C SER A 61 -2.80 8.64 3.62
N LYS A 62 -3.24 8.61 4.87
CA LYS A 62 -2.37 8.71 6.05
C LYS A 62 -1.23 7.69 6.01
N LEU A 63 -1.53 6.42 5.73
CA LEU A 63 -0.55 5.35 5.63
C LEU A 63 0.40 5.57 4.44
N THR A 64 -0.15 5.90 3.27
CA THR A 64 0.64 6.14 2.05
C THR A 64 1.65 7.26 2.27
N LEU A 65 1.21 8.38 2.83
CA LEU A 65 2.10 9.52 3.09
C LEU A 65 3.15 9.22 4.15
N ALA A 66 2.84 8.41 5.16
CA ALA A 66 3.83 8.01 6.18
C ALA A 66 4.94 7.14 5.58
N LEU A 67 4.58 6.17 4.72
CA LEU A 67 5.55 5.32 4.03
C LEU A 67 6.38 6.13 3.02
N VAL A 68 5.77 7.05 2.28
CA VAL A 68 6.48 7.98 1.40
C VAL A 68 7.44 8.88 2.18
N ARG A 69 7.01 9.42 3.33
CA ARG A 69 7.88 10.24 4.18
C ARG A 69 9.12 9.48 4.65
N ALA A 70 8.95 8.22 5.08
CA ALA A 70 10.06 7.36 5.47
C ALA A 70 11.00 7.09 4.29
N LYS A 71 10.47 6.90 3.09
CA LYS A 71 11.23 6.71 1.85
C LYS A 71 12.01 7.99 1.48
N LEU A 72 11.37 9.15 1.51
CA LEU A 72 12.03 10.43 1.25
C LEU A 72 13.17 10.72 2.22
N ALA A 73 12.99 10.37 3.49
CA ALA A 73 14.05 10.50 4.51
C ALA A 73 15.28 9.66 4.18
N GLN A 74 15.12 8.45 3.64
CA GLN A 74 16.24 7.61 3.18
C GLN A 74 17.01 8.24 2.00
N HIS A 75 16.33 9.04 1.19
CA HIS A 75 16.93 9.78 0.08
C HIS A 75 17.38 11.20 0.45
N ASN A 76 17.33 11.57 1.76
CA ASN A 76 17.66 12.91 2.27
C ASN A 76 16.81 14.04 1.67
N ILE A 77 15.60 13.75 1.20
CA ILE A 77 14.65 14.74 0.66
C ILE A 77 13.75 15.23 1.80
N ARG A 78 13.69 16.55 1.99
CA ARG A 78 12.95 17.19 3.07
C ARG A 78 12.09 18.34 2.55
N GLY A 79 11.12 18.78 3.36
CA GLY A 79 10.32 19.97 3.04
C GLY A 79 9.20 19.74 2.05
N VAL A 80 8.96 18.49 1.60
CA VAL A 80 7.85 18.16 0.70
C VAL A 80 6.52 18.42 1.38
N LYS A 81 5.63 19.14 0.72
CA LYS A 81 4.26 19.39 1.19
C LYS A 81 3.42 18.15 0.96
N MET A 82 2.89 17.58 2.03
CA MET A 82 2.05 16.38 2.00
C MET A 82 0.66 16.70 2.52
N HIS A 83 -0.34 16.35 1.74
CA HIS A 83 -1.76 16.59 2.02
C HIS A 83 -2.47 15.25 2.23
N GLU A 84 -2.84 14.99 3.48
CA GLU A 84 -3.65 13.82 3.81
C GLU A 84 -5.06 13.98 3.26
N VAL A 85 -5.57 12.90 2.65
CA VAL A 85 -6.91 12.80 2.10
C VAL A 85 -7.59 11.53 2.57
N HIS A 86 -8.92 11.57 2.57
CA HIS A 86 -9.79 10.46 2.98
C HIS A 86 -10.76 10.10 1.85
N GLY A 87 -11.37 8.95 1.95
CA GLY A 87 -12.42 8.57 0.99
C GLY A 87 -13.54 9.61 0.95
N ARG A 88 -13.94 10.01 -0.25
CA ARG A 88 -14.89 11.07 -0.61
C ARG A 88 -14.39 12.50 -0.44
N ASP A 89 -13.13 12.68 -0.10
CA ASP A 89 -12.55 14.01 -0.18
C ASP A 89 -12.49 14.48 -1.63
N VAL A 90 -12.76 15.77 -1.83
CA VAL A 90 -12.58 16.45 -3.12
C VAL A 90 -11.55 17.57 -2.91
N ARG A 91 -10.60 17.68 -3.80
CA ARG A 91 -9.53 18.69 -3.77
C ARG A 91 -9.43 19.39 -5.11
N GLN A 92 -9.35 20.72 -5.06
CA GLN A 92 -8.99 21.51 -6.24
C GLN A 92 -7.46 21.63 -6.29
N VAL A 93 -6.85 21.23 -7.41
CA VAL A 93 -5.42 21.28 -7.66
C VAL A 93 -5.21 21.86 -9.04
N GLY A 94 -4.79 23.13 -9.14
CA GLY A 94 -4.79 23.84 -10.39
C GLY A 94 -6.17 23.82 -11.06
N GLU A 95 -6.24 23.38 -12.31
CA GLU A 95 -7.49 23.22 -13.05
C GLU A 95 -8.19 21.87 -12.80
N PHE A 96 -7.60 20.98 -11.99
CA PHE A 96 -8.12 19.63 -11.74
C PHE A 96 -8.97 19.61 -10.47
N GLU A 97 -10.17 19.07 -10.55
CA GLU A 97 -10.93 18.65 -9.38
C GLU A 97 -10.71 17.15 -9.17
N ILE A 98 -10.14 16.79 -8.03
CA ILE A 98 -9.71 15.43 -7.71
C ILE A 98 -10.56 14.88 -6.57
N GLU A 99 -11.25 13.78 -6.83
CA GLU A 99 -12.05 13.06 -5.84
C GLU A 99 -11.43 11.69 -5.54
N PHE A 100 -11.41 11.33 -4.24
CA PHE A 100 -10.84 10.09 -3.75
C PHE A 100 -11.95 9.11 -3.35
N LEU A 101 -11.91 7.90 -3.88
CA LEU A 101 -12.86 6.83 -3.55
C LEU A 101 -12.11 5.70 -2.84
N ALA A 102 -12.59 5.26 -1.69
CA ALA A 102 -12.01 4.11 -1.01
C ALA A 102 -12.14 2.85 -1.86
N VAL A 103 -11.06 2.08 -1.96
CA VAL A 103 -11.05 0.74 -2.55
C VAL A 103 -10.40 -0.26 -1.60
N THR A 104 -10.82 -1.51 -1.67
CA THR A 104 -10.15 -2.60 -0.95
C THR A 104 -8.97 -3.10 -1.77
N HIS A 105 -7.86 -3.32 -1.07
CA HIS A 105 -6.63 -3.87 -1.64
C HIS A 105 -5.88 -4.66 -0.56
N SER A 106 -4.68 -5.18 -0.86
CA SER A 106 -3.84 -5.90 0.11
C SER A 106 -3.17 -5.00 1.16
N ILE A 107 -3.20 -3.68 0.94
CA ILE A 107 -2.72 -2.66 1.86
C ILE A 107 -3.89 -1.75 2.29
N PRO A 108 -3.95 -1.31 3.57
CA PRO A 108 -4.97 -0.36 4.02
C PRO A 108 -4.92 0.99 3.29
N ASP A 109 -6.05 1.71 3.31
CA ASP A 109 -6.17 3.09 2.82
C ASP A 109 -5.90 3.30 1.32
N ALA A 110 -6.16 2.29 0.49
CA ALA A 110 -6.06 2.45 -0.95
C ALA A 110 -7.23 3.26 -1.51
N PHE A 111 -6.95 4.03 -2.58
CA PHE A 111 -7.93 4.86 -3.28
C PHE A 111 -7.97 4.58 -4.77
N ALA A 112 -9.17 4.67 -5.35
CA ALA A 112 -9.37 5.10 -6.70
C ALA A 112 -9.45 6.64 -6.73
N VAL A 113 -9.11 7.22 -7.87
CA VAL A 113 -9.04 8.67 -8.07
C VAL A 113 -9.85 9.06 -9.30
N ALA A 114 -10.83 9.94 -9.10
CA ALA A 114 -11.56 10.57 -10.20
C ALA A 114 -11.02 11.99 -10.40
N VAL A 115 -10.64 12.32 -11.61
CA VAL A 115 -10.08 13.61 -11.99
C VAL A 115 -10.99 14.27 -13.02
N ARG A 116 -11.63 15.37 -12.63
CA ARG A 116 -12.46 16.19 -13.50
C ARG A 116 -11.62 17.31 -14.12
N THR A 117 -11.74 17.45 -15.41
CA THR A 117 -11.04 18.45 -16.22
C THR A 117 -12.03 19.10 -17.17
N VAL A 118 -11.60 20.17 -17.85
CA VAL A 118 -12.39 20.77 -18.93
C VAL A 118 -12.61 19.83 -20.11
N ALA A 119 -11.80 18.77 -20.24
CA ALA A 119 -11.91 17.78 -21.31
C ALA A 119 -12.77 16.56 -20.95
N GLY A 120 -13.16 16.42 -19.68
CA GLY A 120 -13.99 15.33 -19.19
C GLY A 120 -13.50 14.70 -17.88
N LEU A 121 -14.13 13.60 -17.51
CA LEU A 121 -13.89 12.84 -16.29
C LEU A 121 -13.00 11.63 -16.55
N VAL A 122 -11.84 11.60 -15.89
CA VAL A 122 -10.94 10.44 -15.86
C VAL A 122 -11.14 9.71 -14.54
N LEU A 123 -11.38 8.40 -14.57
CA LEU A 123 -11.43 7.54 -13.39
C LEU A 123 -10.29 6.53 -13.42
N HIS A 124 -9.38 6.62 -12.44
CA HIS A 124 -8.27 5.67 -12.24
C HIS A 124 -8.56 4.85 -10.99
N THR A 125 -8.65 3.52 -11.11
CA THR A 125 -9.02 2.66 -9.98
C THR A 125 -7.93 2.49 -8.93
N GLY A 126 -6.66 2.76 -9.25
CA GLY A 126 -5.57 2.17 -8.52
C GLY A 126 -5.65 0.65 -8.61
N ASP A 127 -4.91 -0.04 -7.75
CA ASP A 127 -5.07 -1.48 -7.58
C ASP A 127 -6.23 -1.77 -6.63
N PHE A 128 -7.09 -2.68 -7.00
CA PHE A 128 -8.27 -2.97 -6.21
C PHE A 128 -8.70 -4.43 -6.30
N LYS A 129 -9.46 -4.83 -5.31
CA LYS A 129 -10.35 -5.99 -5.37
C LYS A 129 -11.69 -5.61 -4.75
N ILE A 130 -12.76 -6.33 -5.07
CA ILE A 130 -14.06 -6.13 -4.42
C ILE A 130 -14.18 -7.15 -3.30
N ASP A 131 -13.62 -6.83 -2.13
CA ASP A 131 -13.73 -7.65 -0.92
C ASP A 131 -14.93 -7.15 -0.10
N GLN A 132 -15.90 -8.01 0.14
CA GLN A 132 -17.10 -7.69 0.93
C GLN A 132 -16.91 -7.96 2.43
N LEU A 133 -15.79 -8.64 2.79
CA LEU A 133 -15.45 -8.99 4.18
C LEU A 133 -13.99 -8.58 4.49
N PRO A 134 -13.62 -7.31 4.25
CA PRO A 134 -12.26 -6.86 4.48
C PRO A 134 -11.90 -6.90 5.96
N LEU A 135 -10.65 -7.21 6.27
CA LEU A 135 -10.16 -7.37 7.64
C LEU A 135 -10.28 -6.09 8.49
N ASP A 136 -10.14 -4.94 7.86
CA ASP A 136 -10.22 -3.63 8.51
C ASP A 136 -11.64 -3.00 8.47
N GLY A 137 -12.62 -3.73 7.91
CA GLY A 137 -14.01 -3.28 7.80
C GLY A 137 -14.24 -2.21 6.73
N ARG A 138 -13.21 -1.80 5.97
CA ARG A 138 -13.31 -0.78 4.91
C ARG A 138 -13.63 -1.43 3.58
N THR A 139 -14.84 -1.26 3.10
CA THR A 139 -15.29 -1.75 1.79
C THR A 139 -15.04 -0.72 0.69
N THR A 140 -14.95 -1.22 -0.55
CA THR A 140 -14.92 -0.35 -1.74
C THR A 140 -16.18 0.52 -1.81
N ASP A 141 -16.02 1.83 -2.09
CA ASP A 141 -17.13 2.78 -2.22
C ASP A 141 -17.89 2.60 -3.54
N LEU A 142 -18.60 1.48 -3.66
CA LEU A 142 -19.41 1.16 -4.85
C LEU A 142 -20.46 2.25 -5.16
N ARG A 143 -20.94 2.97 -4.13
CA ARG A 143 -21.89 4.08 -4.35
C ARG A 143 -21.23 5.26 -5.05
N GLY A 144 -19.98 5.56 -4.69
CA GLY A 144 -19.18 6.58 -5.36
C GLY A 144 -18.93 6.20 -6.82
N PHE A 145 -18.56 4.95 -7.08
CA PHE A 145 -18.38 4.45 -8.45
C PHE A 145 -19.68 4.51 -9.28
N ALA A 146 -20.83 4.11 -8.71
CA ALA A 146 -22.12 4.20 -9.39
C ALA A 146 -22.46 5.65 -9.75
N ARG A 147 -22.25 6.60 -8.84
CA ARG A 147 -22.48 8.03 -9.08
C ARG A 147 -21.60 8.57 -10.21
N LEU A 148 -20.30 8.20 -10.23
CA LEU A 148 -19.40 8.59 -11.32
C LEU A 148 -19.84 7.97 -12.66
N GLY A 149 -20.35 6.73 -12.65
CA GLY A 149 -20.92 6.09 -13.82
C GLY A 149 -22.16 6.81 -14.35
N GLU A 150 -23.02 7.34 -13.46
CA GLU A 150 -24.19 8.17 -13.83
C GLU A 150 -23.77 9.55 -14.34
N GLU A 151 -22.70 10.14 -13.78
CA GLU A 151 -22.10 11.38 -14.25
C GLU A 151 -21.53 11.24 -15.67
N GLY A 152 -20.98 10.09 -15.99
CA GLY A 152 -20.35 9.75 -17.26
C GLY A 152 -18.84 9.85 -17.19
N VAL A 153 -18.15 8.71 -17.36
CA VAL A 153 -16.67 8.62 -17.34
C VAL A 153 -16.17 8.60 -18.76
N ASP A 154 -15.36 9.61 -19.14
CA ASP A 154 -14.78 9.72 -20.49
C ASP A 154 -13.57 8.81 -20.67
N LEU A 155 -12.75 8.63 -19.63
CA LEU A 155 -11.60 7.74 -19.64
C LEU A 155 -11.54 6.91 -18.36
N PHE A 156 -11.59 5.58 -18.53
CA PHE A 156 -11.53 4.63 -17.44
C PHE A 156 -10.21 3.86 -17.46
N LEU A 157 -9.34 4.14 -16.49
CA LEU A 157 -8.06 3.47 -16.26
C LEU A 157 -8.25 2.45 -15.16
N ILE A 158 -8.44 1.19 -15.54
CA ILE A 158 -8.82 0.11 -14.64
C ILE A 158 -7.68 -0.89 -14.44
N ASP A 159 -7.43 -1.27 -13.18
CA ASP A 159 -6.61 -2.42 -12.84
C ASP A 159 -7.16 -3.67 -13.52
N SER A 160 -6.31 -4.33 -14.28
CA SER A 160 -6.67 -5.55 -15.01
C SER A 160 -5.82 -6.76 -14.60
N THR A 161 -5.20 -6.73 -13.44
CA THR A 161 -4.43 -7.83 -12.88
C THR A 161 -5.32 -9.08 -12.74
N ASN A 162 -4.88 -10.19 -13.33
CA ASN A 162 -5.63 -11.45 -13.43
C ASN A 162 -6.98 -11.37 -14.21
N ALA A 163 -7.20 -10.35 -15.04
CA ALA A 163 -8.45 -10.22 -15.79
C ALA A 163 -8.73 -11.42 -16.73
N GLU A 164 -7.69 -12.14 -17.16
CA GLU A 164 -7.79 -13.36 -17.97
C GLU A 164 -8.15 -14.62 -17.17
N ARG A 165 -8.13 -14.57 -15.83
CA ARG A 165 -8.43 -15.72 -14.97
C ARG A 165 -9.92 -15.78 -14.65
N PRO A 166 -10.63 -16.88 -14.93
CA PRO A 166 -12.01 -17.04 -14.54
C PRO A 166 -12.18 -17.04 -13.03
N GLY A 167 -13.28 -16.45 -12.53
CA GLY A 167 -13.65 -16.46 -11.13
C GLY A 167 -13.59 -15.07 -10.51
N PHE A 168 -13.27 -15.01 -9.23
CA PHE A 168 -13.13 -13.78 -8.45
C PHE A 168 -12.01 -13.91 -7.43
N THR A 169 -11.46 -12.78 -7.01
CA THR A 169 -10.46 -12.75 -5.94
C THR A 169 -11.14 -12.93 -4.59
N GLU A 170 -10.75 -13.96 -3.86
CA GLU A 170 -11.28 -14.25 -2.53
C GLU A 170 -10.87 -13.17 -1.50
N SER A 171 -11.64 -13.10 -0.41
CA SER A 171 -11.30 -12.25 0.73
C SER A 171 -9.98 -12.70 1.39
N GLU A 172 -9.24 -11.75 1.95
CA GLU A 172 -8.04 -12.07 2.75
C GLU A 172 -8.35 -12.97 3.96
N THR A 173 -9.60 -12.99 4.42
CA THR A 173 -10.02 -13.84 5.55
C THR A 173 -9.95 -15.34 5.27
N VAL A 174 -9.97 -15.76 3.99
CA VAL A 174 -9.96 -17.20 3.62
C VAL A 174 -8.64 -17.90 3.94
N ILE A 175 -7.56 -17.17 4.16
CA ILE A 175 -6.27 -17.77 4.55
C ILE A 175 -6.21 -18.15 6.03
N ARG A 176 -7.09 -17.58 6.87
CA ARG A 176 -7.09 -17.82 8.32
C ARG A 176 -7.10 -19.30 8.71
N PRO A 177 -7.98 -20.16 8.15
CA PRO A 177 -7.95 -21.59 8.48
C PRO A 177 -6.66 -22.30 8.07
N ALA A 178 -5.94 -21.78 7.06
CA ALA A 178 -4.65 -22.33 6.68
C ALA A 178 -3.55 -21.93 7.66
N LEU A 179 -3.54 -20.68 8.11
CA LEU A 179 -2.64 -20.21 9.17
C LEU A 179 -2.89 -20.98 10.46
N GLU A 180 -4.14 -21.07 10.91
CA GLU A 180 -4.54 -21.82 12.11
C GLU A 180 -3.98 -23.25 12.08
N ARG A 181 -4.18 -23.99 10.98
CA ARG A 181 -3.60 -25.35 10.85
C ARG A 181 -2.08 -25.38 10.96
N VAL A 182 -1.39 -24.38 10.41
CA VAL A 182 0.08 -24.29 10.52
C VAL A 182 0.49 -24.10 11.97
N PHE A 183 -0.13 -23.16 12.68
CA PHE A 183 0.19 -22.86 14.06
C PHE A 183 -0.19 -24.02 15.00
N ASP A 184 -1.32 -24.70 14.78
CA ASP A 184 -1.77 -25.86 15.57
C ASP A 184 -0.79 -27.04 15.53
N HIS A 185 -0.05 -27.21 14.41
CA HIS A 185 0.82 -28.36 14.19
C HIS A 185 2.32 -28.01 14.30
N ALA A 186 2.66 -26.75 14.46
CA ALA A 186 4.06 -26.31 14.52
C ALA A 186 4.69 -26.65 15.88
N GLU A 187 5.64 -27.58 15.88
CA GLU A 187 6.44 -27.96 17.06
C GLU A 187 7.66 -27.06 17.28
N GLY A 188 8.00 -26.23 16.29
CA GLY A 188 9.13 -25.30 16.33
C GLY A 188 8.78 -23.91 15.85
N LYS A 189 9.77 -23.12 15.44
CA LYS A 189 9.59 -21.76 14.90
C LYS A 189 8.72 -21.76 13.65
N VAL A 190 7.78 -20.80 13.59
CA VAL A 190 6.97 -20.56 12.40
C VAL A 190 7.59 -19.40 11.62
N VAL A 191 8.06 -19.67 10.41
CA VAL A 191 8.65 -18.64 9.53
C VAL A 191 7.67 -18.31 8.41
N VAL A 192 7.23 -17.05 8.35
CA VAL A 192 6.28 -16.56 7.35
C VAL A 192 6.97 -15.58 6.42
N ALA A 193 7.01 -15.89 5.12
CA ALA A 193 7.48 -14.98 4.09
C ALA A 193 6.29 -14.23 3.47
N THR A 194 6.33 -12.91 3.49
CA THR A 194 5.29 -12.05 2.91
C THR A 194 5.88 -10.71 2.50
N PHE A 195 5.19 -9.98 1.65
CA PHE A 195 5.57 -8.61 1.31
C PHE A 195 5.47 -7.69 2.53
N ALA A 196 6.46 -6.81 2.68
CA ALA A 196 6.53 -5.85 3.79
C ALA A 196 5.42 -4.77 3.76
N SER A 197 4.65 -4.70 2.69
CA SER A 197 3.49 -3.81 2.54
C SER A 197 2.16 -4.51 2.82
N HIS A 198 2.14 -5.84 2.94
CA HIS A 198 0.90 -6.62 3.12
C HIS A 198 0.44 -6.65 4.59
N ILE A 199 0.05 -5.49 5.11
CA ILE A 199 -0.28 -5.29 6.54
C ILE A 199 -1.40 -6.22 6.99
N HIS A 200 -2.43 -6.41 6.18
CA HIS A 200 -3.56 -7.31 6.49
C HIS A 200 -3.12 -8.77 6.71
N ARG A 201 -2.15 -9.26 5.91
CA ARG A 201 -1.57 -10.59 6.07
C ARG A 201 -0.79 -10.71 7.37
N VAL A 202 0.04 -9.69 7.66
CA VAL A 202 0.82 -9.63 8.90
C VAL A 202 -0.10 -9.59 10.11
N GLN A 203 -1.23 -8.85 10.06
CA GLN A 203 -2.22 -8.87 11.15
C GLN A 203 -2.75 -10.27 11.43
N GLN A 204 -3.10 -11.03 10.40
CA GLN A 204 -3.60 -12.40 10.60
C GLN A 204 -2.54 -13.32 11.21
N VAL A 205 -1.27 -13.18 10.81
CA VAL A 205 -0.16 -13.93 11.41
C VAL A 205 0.02 -13.56 12.88
N VAL A 206 -0.01 -12.27 13.20
CA VAL A 206 0.07 -11.78 14.60
C VAL A 206 -1.10 -12.32 15.42
N ASP A 207 -2.31 -12.28 14.90
CA ASP A 207 -3.50 -12.77 15.59
C ASP A 207 -3.38 -14.27 15.92
N GLU A 208 -2.89 -15.08 14.97
CA GLU A 208 -2.68 -16.51 15.21
C GLU A 208 -1.52 -16.77 16.19
N ALA A 209 -0.42 -16.01 16.11
CA ALA A 209 0.66 -16.11 17.07
C ALA A 209 0.17 -15.81 18.49
N VAL A 210 -0.64 -14.77 18.69
CA VAL A 210 -1.26 -14.41 19.97
C VAL A 210 -2.16 -15.54 20.50
N ARG A 211 -2.99 -16.14 19.64
CA ARG A 211 -3.88 -17.26 20.00
C ARG A 211 -3.10 -18.47 20.53
N HIS A 212 -1.90 -18.70 19.99
CA HIS A 212 -1.04 -19.83 20.36
C HIS A 212 0.02 -19.45 21.41
N GLY A 213 -0.06 -18.24 21.99
CA GLY A 213 0.89 -17.78 23.03
C GLY A 213 2.31 -17.55 22.50
N ARG A 214 2.48 -17.42 21.17
CA ARG A 214 3.78 -17.25 20.52
C ARG A 214 4.18 -15.78 20.46
N LYS A 215 5.47 -15.54 20.41
CA LYS A 215 6.08 -14.22 20.15
C LYS A 215 6.26 -14.03 18.63
N VAL A 216 6.32 -12.77 18.21
CA VAL A 216 6.53 -12.39 16.82
C VAL A 216 7.76 -11.50 16.72
N ALA A 217 8.62 -11.77 15.74
CA ALA A 217 9.72 -10.89 15.39
C ALA A 217 9.64 -10.52 13.91
N PHE A 218 9.83 -9.24 13.60
CA PHE A 218 9.91 -8.79 12.21
C PHE A 218 11.35 -8.86 11.72
N ALA A 219 11.57 -9.50 10.55
CA ALA A 219 12.86 -9.64 9.92
C ALA A 219 12.91 -8.86 8.60
N GLY A 220 14.04 -8.19 8.34
CA GLY A 220 14.25 -7.35 7.15
C GLY A 220 13.91 -5.88 7.36
N ARG A 221 14.77 -5.00 6.81
CA ARG A 221 14.68 -3.53 7.02
C ARG A 221 13.33 -2.92 6.63
N SER A 222 12.80 -3.32 5.48
CA SER A 222 11.50 -2.82 5.01
C SER A 222 10.36 -3.34 5.86
N MET A 223 10.39 -4.62 6.28
CA MET A 223 9.38 -5.22 7.15
C MET A 223 9.34 -4.50 8.50
N VAL A 224 10.47 -4.36 9.18
CA VAL A 224 10.54 -3.66 10.48
C VAL A 224 10.01 -2.24 10.35
N ARG A 225 10.49 -1.46 9.37
CA ARG A 225 10.07 -0.08 9.17
C ARG A 225 8.56 0.03 8.90
N ASN A 226 8.04 -0.74 7.95
CA ASN A 226 6.65 -0.61 7.53
C ASN A 226 5.69 -1.08 8.63
N MET A 227 6.03 -2.15 9.36
CA MET A 227 5.22 -2.63 10.47
C MET A 227 5.26 -1.67 11.67
N THR A 228 6.42 -1.05 11.95
CA THR A 228 6.51 0.00 12.98
C THR A 228 5.58 1.17 12.64
N ILE A 229 5.62 1.67 11.41
CA ILE A 229 4.71 2.74 10.94
C ILE A 229 3.25 2.30 11.05
N ALA A 230 2.94 1.07 10.63
CA ALA A 230 1.57 0.55 10.71
C ALA A 230 1.05 0.45 12.15
N ILE A 231 1.90 0.03 13.10
CA ILE A 231 1.58 -0.01 14.54
C ILE A 231 1.34 1.41 15.07
N GLU A 232 2.27 2.35 14.82
CA GLU A 232 2.17 3.74 15.27
C GLU A 232 0.92 4.44 14.76
N LEU A 233 0.48 4.12 13.56
CA LEU A 233 -0.72 4.69 12.94
C LEU A 233 -2.02 3.93 13.27
N GLY A 234 -1.93 2.77 13.94
CA GLY A 234 -3.07 1.95 14.31
C GLY A 234 -3.64 1.06 13.21
N TYR A 235 -2.87 0.80 12.15
CA TYR A 235 -3.23 -0.15 11.07
C TYR A 235 -2.81 -1.59 11.37
N LEU A 236 -1.87 -1.78 12.27
CA LEU A 236 -1.45 -3.08 12.78
C LEU A 236 -1.55 -3.08 14.30
N ASN A 237 -2.33 -4.00 14.85
CA ASN A 237 -2.48 -4.17 16.28
C ASN A 237 -1.62 -5.34 16.76
N VAL A 238 -0.61 -5.04 17.57
CA VAL A 238 0.25 -6.05 18.19
C VAL A 238 0.16 -5.89 19.70
N PRO A 239 -0.38 -6.87 20.44
CA PRO A 239 -0.43 -6.82 21.91
C PRO A 239 0.96 -6.65 22.54
N GLY A 240 1.06 -5.90 23.62
CA GLY A 240 2.27 -5.29 24.14
C GLY A 240 3.49 -6.18 24.38
N ASP A 241 3.30 -7.47 24.67
CA ASP A 241 4.40 -8.40 24.94
C ASP A 241 4.61 -9.44 23.80
N THR A 242 3.83 -9.37 22.75
CA THR A 242 3.92 -10.30 21.60
C THR A 242 5.13 -10.02 20.74
N LEU A 243 5.46 -8.73 20.51
CA LEU A 243 6.57 -8.35 19.65
C LEU A 243 7.90 -8.40 20.40
N VAL A 244 8.86 -9.14 19.84
CA VAL A 244 10.23 -9.23 20.35
C VAL A 244 11.23 -8.75 19.30
N ALA A 245 12.36 -8.24 19.76
CA ALA A 245 13.44 -7.86 18.86
C ALA A 245 14.05 -9.11 18.19
N LEU A 246 14.45 -8.98 16.91
CA LEU A 246 14.95 -10.12 16.12
C LEU A 246 16.18 -10.79 16.76
N ASP A 247 17.06 -10.02 17.39
CA ASP A 247 18.26 -10.50 18.08
C ASP A 247 17.96 -11.32 19.34
N ARG A 248 16.73 -11.27 19.84
CA ARG A 248 16.27 -12.07 20.98
C ARG A 248 15.63 -13.41 20.61
N VAL A 249 15.31 -13.61 19.33
CA VAL A 249 14.62 -14.81 18.85
C VAL A 249 15.35 -16.09 19.24
N ASP A 250 16.69 -16.12 19.13
CA ASP A 250 17.51 -17.30 19.46
C ASP A 250 17.66 -17.52 20.98
N THR A 251 17.14 -16.64 21.81
CA THR A 251 17.11 -16.78 23.28
C THR A 251 15.81 -17.37 23.80
N LEU A 252 14.82 -17.53 22.94
CA LEU A 252 13.50 -18.08 23.26
C LEU A 252 13.36 -19.52 22.77
N PRO A 253 12.52 -20.34 23.39
CA PRO A 253 12.18 -21.66 22.87
C PRO A 253 11.59 -21.57 21.45
N ASP A 254 11.90 -22.55 20.60
CA ASP A 254 11.45 -22.55 19.22
C ASP A 254 9.92 -22.64 19.07
N ASP A 255 9.26 -23.27 20.00
CA ASP A 255 7.79 -23.39 20.05
C ASP A 255 7.08 -22.13 20.57
N GLU A 256 7.86 -21.15 21.05
CA GLU A 256 7.32 -19.84 21.46
C GLU A 256 7.47 -18.75 20.36
N ILE A 257 8.02 -19.07 19.18
CA ILE A 257 8.25 -18.11 18.09
C ILE A 257 7.42 -18.48 16.85
#